data_f11c18b7228b7bb09c4e27108ee04736
#
_entry.id   f11c18b7228b7bb09c4e27108ee04736
#
_cell.length_a   1.000
_cell.length_b   1.000
_cell.length_c   1.000
_cell.angle_alpha   90.00
_cell.angle_beta   90.00
_cell.angle_gamma   90.00
#
_symmetry.space_group_name_H-M   'P 1'
#
loop_
_entity.id
_entity.type
_entity.pdbx_description
1 polymer ?
#
loop_
_entity_poly.entity_id
_entity_poly.type
_entity_poly.pdbx_seq_one_letter_code
_entity_poly.pdbx_strand_id
1 'polypeptide(L)'
;MPDAYAAARFFIDAAHAADPKKASDGRAAELVYAERMEAWVARMVPDASPLLRLAARCQHLERWSVPRTTFPDGKVGYLKWRQSLYVKQAARAKELLLQAGVAASESDEVYTWVSKTALKTNLGTQALEDAACLVFLENEIADFAAQHADYPREKFIEILRKTWKKMSPRAHELALALPLPDAIATLVHEAVSGS
;
A
#
# COMPACT_ATOMS: atom_id res chain seq x y z
N MET A 1 11.39 -17.51 24.27
CA MET A 1 11.15 -17.77 22.84
C MET A 1 11.36 -16.45 22.13
N PRO A 2 11.94 -16.41 20.91
CA PRO A 2 11.94 -15.19 20.16
C PRO A 2 10.51 -14.71 19.97
N ASP A 3 10.30 -13.41 20.04
CA ASP A 3 9.00 -12.78 19.81
C ASP A 3 8.51 -13.15 18.39
N ALA A 4 7.36 -13.82 18.28
CA ALA A 4 6.79 -14.25 17.01
C ALA A 4 6.62 -13.08 16.02
N TYR A 5 6.31 -11.90 16.54
CA TYR A 5 6.18 -10.70 15.71
C TYR A 5 7.52 -10.20 15.18
N ALA A 6 8.59 -10.28 15.99
CA ALA A 6 9.94 -9.95 15.54
C ALA A 6 10.43 -10.95 14.47
N ALA A 7 10.14 -12.24 14.63
CA ALA A 7 10.45 -13.26 13.64
C ALA A 7 9.64 -13.04 12.34
N ALA A 8 8.34 -12.74 12.45
CA ALA A 8 7.49 -12.43 11.29
C ALA A 8 8.02 -11.21 10.52
N ARG A 9 8.40 -10.14 11.23
CA ARG A 9 9.02 -8.96 10.62
C ARG A 9 10.28 -9.32 9.84
N PHE A 10 11.15 -10.12 10.43
CA PHE A 10 12.37 -10.57 9.77
C PHE A 10 12.08 -11.34 8.47
N PHE A 11 11.10 -12.26 8.48
CA PHE A 11 10.73 -13.01 7.26
C PHE A 11 10.09 -12.13 6.19
N ILE A 12 9.24 -11.19 6.57
CA ILE A 12 8.62 -10.22 5.65
C ILE A 12 9.70 -9.34 5.01
N ASP A 13 10.62 -8.80 5.81
CA ASP A 13 11.69 -7.94 5.33
C ASP A 13 12.67 -8.69 4.42
N ALA A 14 13.01 -9.94 4.75
CA ALA A 14 13.82 -10.81 3.91
C ALA A 14 13.14 -11.08 2.55
N ALA A 15 11.82 -11.30 2.55
CA ALA A 15 11.06 -11.47 1.31
C ALA A 15 11.08 -10.19 0.46
N HIS A 16 10.87 -9.01 1.05
CA HIS A 16 10.98 -7.72 0.33
C HIS A 16 12.41 -7.43 -0.17
N ALA A 17 13.42 -7.79 0.61
CA ALA A 17 14.82 -7.57 0.24
C ALA A 17 15.24 -8.31 -1.04
N ALA A 18 14.51 -9.35 -1.42
CA ALA A 18 14.72 -10.10 -2.65
C ALA A 18 14.20 -9.38 -3.92
N ASP A 19 13.52 -8.22 -3.80
CA ASP A 19 13.08 -7.42 -4.95
C ASP A 19 14.27 -7.00 -5.81
N PRO A 20 14.28 -7.37 -7.12
CA PRO A 20 15.35 -6.96 -8.04
C PRO A 20 15.35 -5.45 -8.32
N LYS A 21 14.20 -4.78 -8.17
CA LYS A 21 14.10 -3.33 -8.36
C LYS A 21 14.70 -2.58 -7.17
N LYS A 22 15.48 -1.54 -7.47
CA LYS A 22 16.08 -0.70 -6.44
C LYS A 22 15.40 0.67 -6.35
N ALA A 23 15.25 1.15 -5.12
CA ALA A 23 14.91 2.52 -4.83
C ALA A 23 16.11 3.45 -5.05
N SER A 24 15.91 4.75 -4.94
CA SER A 24 16.96 5.77 -5.14
C SER A 24 18.14 5.66 -4.15
N ASP A 25 17.91 5.06 -2.99
CA ASP A 25 18.91 4.81 -1.95
C ASP A 25 19.66 3.46 -2.12
N GLY A 26 19.38 2.73 -3.20
CA GLY A 26 20.01 1.44 -3.54
C GLY A 26 19.40 0.23 -2.82
N ARG A 27 18.47 0.41 -1.90
CA ARG A 27 17.75 -0.69 -1.22
C ARG A 27 16.68 -1.29 -2.13
N ALA A 28 16.18 -2.47 -1.79
CA ALA A 28 15.05 -3.09 -2.48
C ALA A 28 13.82 -2.16 -2.45
N ALA A 29 13.19 -1.91 -3.61
CA ALA A 29 12.13 -0.91 -3.72
C ALA A 29 10.90 -1.28 -2.88
N GLU A 30 10.51 -2.57 -2.87
CA GLU A 30 9.36 -3.02 -2.07
C GLU A 30 9.66 -3.04 -0.56
N LEU A 31 10.92 -3.17 -0.13
CA LEU A 31 11.29 -3.01 1.28
C LEU A 31 11.10 -1.55 1.73
N VAL A 32 11.56 -0.59 0.93
CA VAL A 32 11.36 0.84 1.20
C VAL A 32 9.87 1.19 1.22
N TYR A 33 9.10 0.63 0.29
CA TYR A 33 7.63 0.80 0.28
C TYR A 33 6.97 0.26 1.56
N ALA A 34 7.35 -0.94 1.99
CA ALA A 34 6.83 -1.58 3.20
C ALA A 34 7.14 -0.76 4.47
N GLU A 35 8.33 -0.16 4.56
CA GLU A 35 8.71 0.77 5.64
C GLU A 35 7.83 2.03 5.66
N ARG A 36 7.57 2.62 4.49
CA ARG A 36 6.68 3.78 4.34
C ARG A 36 5.24 3.45 4.77
N MET A 37 4.75 2.28 4.38
CA MET A 37 3.43 1.80 4.77
C MET A 37 3.28 1.68 6.29
N GLU A 38 4.26 1.05 6.96
CA GLU A 38 4.27 0.93 8.41
C GLU A 38 4.38 2.30 9.11
N ALA A 39 5.23 3.18 8.61
CA ALA A 39 5.39 4.54 9.14
C ALA A 39 4.06 5.33 9.05
N TRP A 40 3.34 5.21 7.94
CA TRP A 40 2.03 5.85 7.79
C TRP A 40 0.98 5.28 8.73
N VAL A 41 0.91 3.96 8.89
CA VAL A 41 0.02 3.34 9.87
C VAL A 41 0.33 3.84 11.28
N ALA A 42 1.60 3.93 11.67
CA ALA A 42 1.99 4.44 12.98
C ALA A 42 1.61 5.92 13.20
N ARG A 43 1.66 6.76 12.15
CA ARG A 43 1.25 8.18 12.20
C ARG A 43 -0.27 8.35 12.28
N MET A 44 -1.04 7.52 11.57
CA MET A 44 -2.49 7.60 11.53
C MET A 44 -3.15 6.99 12.75
N VAL A 45 -2.59 5.89 13.24
CA VAL A 45 -3.11 5.07 14.35
C VAL A 45 -2.01 4.98 15.41
N PRO A 46 -1.89 5.96 16.33
CA PRO A 46 -0.80 5.98 17.32
C PRO A 46 -0.70 4.70 18.14
N ASP A 47 -1.85 4.09 18.48
CA ASP A 47 -1.95 2.84 19.24
C ASP A 47 -2.10 1.61 18.33
N ALA A 48 -1.59 1.68 17.09
CA ALA A 48 -1.63 0.56 16.15
C ALA A 48 -1.02 -0.69 16.79
N SER A 49 -1.79 -1.78 16.77
CA SER A 49 -1.31 -3.07 17.28
C SER A 49 -0.06 -3.52 16.50
N PRO A 50 0.83 -4.30 17.12
CA PRO A 50 1.95 -4.92 16.40
C PRO A 50 1.50 -5.69 15.16
N LEU A 51 0.34 -6.35 15.23
CA LEU A 51 -0.26 -7.07 14.11
C LEU A 51 -0.61 -6.15 12.94
N LEU A 52 -1.24 -4.99 13.20
CA LEU A 52 -1.57 -4.02 12.15
C LEU A 52 -0.31 -3.44 11.49
N ARG A 53 0.74 -3.22 12.26
CA ARG A 53 2.05 -2.77 11.72
C ARG A 53 2.68 -3.84 10.83
N LEU A 54 2.64 -5.12 11.22
CA LEU A 54 3.08 -6.22 10.36
C LEU A 54 2.25 -6.31 9.07
N ALA A 55 0.93 -6.18 9.17
CA ALA A 55 0.05 -6.17 8.00
C ALA A 55 0.39 -5.03 7.02
N ALA A 56 0.74 -3.85 7.53
CA ALA A 56 1.22 -2.74 6.71
C ALA A 56 2.50 -3.11 5.94
N ARG A 57 3.43 -3.77 6.61
CA ARG A 57 4.67 -4.27 5.97
C ARG A 57 4.42 -5.36 4.93
N CYS A 58 3.31 -6.08 4.98
CA CYS A 58 2.95 -7.10 3.98
C CYS A 58 2.39 -6.52 2.68
N GLN A 59 2.16 -5.20 2.59
CA GLN A 59 1.71 -4.61 1.34
C GLN A 59 2.79 -4.72 0.26
N HIS A 60 2.37 -5.05 -0.97
CA HIS A 60 3.24 -5.32 -2.12
C HIS A 60 4.22 -6.50 -1.96
N LEU A 61 4.00 -7.37 -0.97
CA LEU A 61 4.85 -8.54 -0.70
C LEU A 61 5.05 -9.38 -1.97
N GLU A 62 6.31 -9.50 -2.39
CA GLU A 62 6.73 -10.21 -3.61
C GLU A 62 5.95 -9.79 -4.88
N ARG A 63 5.55 -8.51 -5.00
CA ARG A 63 4.77 -7.99 -6.13
C ARG A 63 5.48 -8.21 -7.47
N TRP A 64 6.80 -8.11 -7.52
CA TRP A 64 7.60 -8.32 -8.74
C TRP A 64 7.47 -9.73 -9.32
N SER A 65 7.08 -10.72 -8.50
CA SER A 65 6.92 -12.11 -8.93
C SER A 65 5.72 -12.32 -9.87
N VAL A 66 4.86 -11.32 -10.02
CA VAL A 66 3.72 -11.32 -10.96
C VAL A 66 3.81 -10.08 -11.86
N PRO A 67 4.61 -10.12 -12.93
CA PRO A 67 4.74 -8.99 -13.84
C PRO A 67 3.40 -8.57 -14.45
N ARG A 68 3.20 -7.25 -14.63
CA ARG A 68 1.97 -6.72 -15.26
C ARG A 68 1.75 -7.29 -16.66
N THR A 69 2.82 -7.56 -17.37
CA THR A 69 2.83 -8.10 -18.75
C THR A 69 2.27 -9.52 -18.86
N THR A 70 2.09 -10.24 -17.77
CA THR A 70 1.44 -11.56 -17.77
C THR A 70 -0.08 -11.49 -17.88
N PHE A 71 -0.64 -10.29 -17.88
CA PHE A 71 -2.08 -10.04 -18.04
C PHE A 71 -2.32 -9.17 -19.29
N PRO A 72 -3.49 -9.31 -19.95
CA PRO A 72 -3.83 -8.51 -21.11
C PRO A 72 -3.74 -7.01 -20.88
N ASP A 73 -3.45 -6.25 -21.93
CA ASP A 73 -3.45 -4.79 -21.87
C ASP A 73 -4.85 -4.22 -21.59
N GLY A 74 -4.88 -2.95 -21.19
CA GLY A 74 -6.09 -2.21 -20.90
C GLY A 74 -6.63 -2.42 -19.48
N LYS A 75 -7.76 -1.76 -19.21
CA LYS A 75 -8.37 -1.64 -17.88
C LYS A 75 -8.75 -3.00 -17.26
N VAL A 76 -9.33 -3.90 -18.06
CA VAL A 76 -9.78 -5.20 -17.56
C VAL A 76 -8.61 -6.06 -17.10
N GLY A 77 -7.55 -6.15 -17.92
CA GLY A 77 -6.35 -6.89 -17.55
C GLY A 77 -5.63 -6.28 -16.35
N TYR A 78 -5.59 -4.95 -16.25
CA TYR A 78 -5.05 -4.26 -15.07
C TYR A 78 -5.82 -4.60 -13.78
N LEU A 79 -7.15 -4.61 -13.83
CA LEU A 79 -7.96 -4.95 -12.65
C LEU A 79 -7.77 -6.41 -12.24
N LYS A 80 -7.72 -7.34 -13.20
CA LYS A 80 -7.45 -8.76 -12.93
C LYS A 80 -6.07 -8.95 -12.31
N TRP A 81 -5.04 -8.29 -12.84
CA TRP A 81 -3.70 -8.32 -12.28
C TRP A 81 -3.68 -7.81 -10.83
N ARG A 82 -4.29 -6.65 -10.56
CA ARG A 82 -4.36 -6.12 -9.19
C ARG A 82 -5.09 -7.07 -8.23
N GLN A 83 -6.20 -7.65 -8.67
CA GLN A 83 -6.95 -8.58 -7.83
C GLN A 83 -6.15 -9.85 -7.51
N SER A 84 -5.43 -10.40 -8.50
CA SER A 84 -4.56 -11.55 -8.28
C SER A 84 -3.44 -11.25 -7.29
N LEU A 85 -2.89 -10.03 -7.32
CA LEU A 85 -1.87 -9.58 -6.36
C LEU A 85 -2.41 -9.55 -4.93
N TYR A 86 -3.62 -9.02 -4.70
CA TYR A 86 -4.19 -8.97 -3.35
C TYR A 86 -4.29 -10.34 -2.71
N VAL A 87 -4.80 -11.33 -3.46
CA VAL A 87 -4.93 -12.70 -2.96
C VAL A 87 -3.56 -13.34 -2.73
N LYS A 88 -2.62 -13.19 -3.67
CA LYS A 88 -1.28 -13.77 -3.56
C LYS A 88 -0.51 -13.18 -2.40
N GLN A 89 -0.51 -11.85 -2.26
CA GLN A 89 0.18 -11.15 -1.18
C GLN A 89 -0.39 -11.51 0.19
N ALA A 90 -1.71 -11.58 0.31
CA ALA A 90 -2.38 -12.00 1.55
C ALA A 90 -2.06 -13.44 1.94
N ALA A 91 -2.06 -14.37 0.97
CA ALA A 91 -1.69 -15.76 1.21
C ALA A 91 -0.22 -15.88 1.66
N ARG A 92 0.69 -15.17 1.00
CA ARG A 92 2.10 -15.15 1.37
C ARG A 92 2.35 -14.52 2.74
N ALA A 93 1.66 -13.43 3.06
CA ALA A 93 1.70 -12.82 4.38
C ALA A 93 1.30 -13.82 5.47
N LYS A 94 0.15 -14.48 5.30
CA LYS A 94 -0.34 -15.51 6.24
C LYS A 94 0.68 -16.64 6.41
N GLU A 95 1.27 -17.13 5.33
CA GLU A 95 2.31 -18.17 5.38
C GLU A 95 3.51 -17.75 6.24
N LEU A 96 4.06 -16.55 6.02
CA LEU A 96 5.22 -16.04 6.76
C LEU A 96 4.90 -15.81 8.25
N LEU A 97 3.69 -15.33 8.57
CA LEU A 97 3.26 -15.16 9.95
C LEU A 97 3.14 -16.50 10.67
N LEU A 98 2.50 -17.49 10.05
CA LEU A 98 2.41 -18.84 10.62
C LEU A 98 3.78 -19.48 10.81
N GLN A 99 4.68 -19.33 9.84
CA GLN A 99 6.08 -19.80 9.93
C GLN A 99 6.81 -19.17 11.12
N ALA A 100 6.52 -17.91 11.44
CA ALA A 100 7.08 -17.18 12.57
C ALA A 100 6.47 -17.58 13.92
N GLY A 101 5.38 -18.35 13.94
CA GLY A 101 4.68 -18.74 15.15
C GLY A 101 3.57 -17.76 15.59
N VAL A 102 3.15 -16.85 14.72
CA VAL A 102 1.97 -16.00 14.96
C VAL A 102 0.71 -16.88 14.92
N ALA A 103 -0.24 -16.62 15.82
CA ALA A 103 -1.46 -17.41 15.91
C ALA A 103 -2.25 -17.44 14.59
N ALA A 104 -2.92 -18.58 14.32
CA ALA A 104 -3.67 -18.74 13.07
C ALA A 104 -4.77 -17.69 12.90
N SER A 105 -5.48 -17.34 13.98
CA SER A 105 -6.52 -16.32 13.97
C SER A 105 -5.98 -14.93 13.59
N GLU A 106 -4.83 -14.54 14.13
CA GLU A 106 -4.15 -13.28 13.80
C GLU A 106 -3.63 -13.29 12.36
N SER A 107 -3.11 -14.42 11.90
CA SER A 107 -2.66 -14.58 10.51
C SER A 107 -3.83 -14.50 9.52
N ASP A 108 -5.02 -14.99 9.89
CA ASP A 108 -6.25 -14.84 9.11
C ASP A 108 -6.77 -13.39 9.09
N GLU A 109 -6.59 -12.67 10.18
CA GLU A 109 -6.92 -11.25 10.25
C GLU A 109 -6.02 -10.43 9.31
N VAL A 110 -4.71 -10.67 9.32
CA VAL A 110 -3.76 -10.04 8.38
C VAL A 110 -4.11 -10.41 6.93
N TYR A 111 -4.46 -11.67 6.66
CA TYR A 111 -4.92 -12.06 5.32
C TYR A 111 -6.11 -11.21 4.88
N THR A 112 -7.11 -11.03 5.75
CA THR A 112 -8.31 -10.22 5.48
C THR A 112 -7.92 -8.76 5.12
N TRP A 113 -7.03 -8.15 5.88
CA TRP A 113 -6.60 -6.78 5.67
C TRP A 113 -5.80 -6.62 4.38
N VAL A 114 -4.82 -7.48 4.14
CA VAL A 114 -3.94 -7.42 2.96
C VAL A 114 -4.69 -7.75 1.66
N SER A 115 -5.66 -8.67 1.71
CA SER A 115 -6.52 -8.99 0.56
C SER A 115 -7.54 -7.89 0.23
N LYS A 116 -7.61 -6.84 1.06
CA LYS A 116 -8.55 -5.71 0.93
C LYS A 116 -10.02 -6.13 1.02
N THR A 117 -10.29 -7.18 1.78
CA THR A 117 -11.65 -7.63 2.06
C THR A 117 -12.35 -6.64 2.98
N ALA A 118 -13.63 -6.37 2.71
CA ALA A 118 -14.49 -5.49 3.53
C ALA A 118 -13.91 -4.08 3.78
N LEU A 119 -13.33 -3.45 2.77
CA LEU A 119 -12.61 -2.17 2.85
C LEU A 119 -13.35 -1.08 3.67
N LYS A 120 -14.65 -0.95 3.53
CA LYS A 120 -15.42 0.12 4.20
C LYS A 120 -15.94 -0.25 5.59
N THR A 121 -15.83 -1.50 5.98
CA THR A 121 -16.42 -2.02 7.24
C THR A 121 -15.38 -2.61 8.18
N ASN A 122 -14.16 -2.85 7.71
CA ASN A 122 -13.06 -3.38 8.51
C ASN A 122 -11.99 -2.28 8.70
N LEU A 123 -11.75 -1.90 9.95
CA LEU A 123 -10.83 -0.82 10.29
C LEU A 123 -9.38 -1.10 9.90
N GLY A 124 -8.91 -2.33 10.03
CA GLY A 124 -7.55 -2.70 9.61
C GLY A 124 -7.39 -2.61 8.10
N THR A 125 -8.36 -3.11 7.33
CA THR A 125 -8.37 -2.97 5.86
C THR A 125 -8.37 -1.49 5.44
N GLN A 126 -9.19 -0.66 6.12
CA GLN A 126 -9.23 0.78 5.85
C GLN A 126 -7.90 1.45 6.18
N ALA A 127 -7.28 1.13 7.32
CA ALA A 127 -5.98 1.70 7.69
C ALA A 127 -4.88 1.38 6.66
N LEU A 128 -4.87 0.16 6.12
CA LEU A 128 -3.91 -0.20 5.06
C LEU A 128 -4.20 0.51 3.73
N GLU A 129 -5.47 0.71 3.36
CA GLU A 129 -5.81 1.48 2.15
C GLU A 129 -5.45 2.96 2.30
N ASP A 130 -5.71 3.54 3.46
CA ASP A 130 -5.33 4.92 3.79
C ASP A 130 -3.81 5.12 3.71
N ALA A 131 -3.04 4.22 4.34
CA ALA A 131 -1.59 4.25 4.27
C ALA A 131 -1.08 4.16 2.83
N ALA A 132 -1.65 3.26 2.01
CA ALA A 132 -1.27 3.12 0.61
C ALA A 132 -1.58 4.40 -0.21
N CYS A 133 -2.71 5.05 0.06
CA CYS A 133 -3.05 6.33 -0.58
C CYS A 133 -2.08 7.44 -0.16
N LEU A 134 -1.71 7.50 1.12
CA LEU A 134 -0.78 8.51 1.64
C LEU A 134 0.66 8.28 1.13
N VAL A 135 1.13 7.03 1.07
CA VAL A 135 2.42 6.71 0.43
C VAL A 135 2.43 7.14 -1.03
N PHE A 136 1.36 6.86 -1.78
CA PHE A 136 1.24 7.30 -3.16
C PHE A 136 1.33 8.82 -3.28
N LEU A 137 0.56 9.56 -2.48
CA LEU A 137 0.55 11.03 -2.53
C LEU A 137 1.87 11.66 -2.08
N GLU A 138 2.53 11.12 -1.04
CA GLU A 138 3.77 11.69 -0.50
C GLU A 138 5.00 11.32 -1.33
N ASN A 139 5.07 10.08 -1.84
CA ASN A 139 6.32 9.52 -2.35
C ASN A 139 6.31 9.12 -3.82
N GLU A 140 5.15 8.92 -4.44
CA GLU A 140 5.07 8.30 -5.77
C GLU A 140 4.38 9.20 -6.81
N ILE A 141 3.57 10.15 -6.38
CA ILE A 141 2.72 10.94 -7.30
C ILE A 141 3.53 11.79 -8.27
N ALA A 142 4.67 12.34 -7.84
CA ALA A 142 5.52 13.16 -8.71
C ALA A 142 6.15 12.30 -9.83
N ASP A 143 6.68 11.13 -9.48
CA ASP A 143 7.24 10.17 -10.43
C ASP A 143 6.13 9.63 -11.35
N PHE A 144 4.95 9.35 -10.81
CA PHE A 144 3.79 8.93 -11.59
C PHE A 144 3.40 10.01 -12.61
N ALA A 145 3.38 11.28 -12.21
CA ALA A 145 3.10 12.39 -13.11
C ALA A 145 4.14 12.51 -14.23
N ALA A 146 5.43 12.37 -13.89
CA ALA A 146 6.52 12.42 -14.86
C ALA A 146 6.44 11.25 -15.85
N GLN A 147 6.14 10.03 -15.39
CA GLN A 147 5.99 8.84 -16.24
C GLN A 147 4.76 8.88 -17.16
N HIS A 148 3.78 9.72 -16.83
CA HIS A 148 2.51 9.86 -17.55
C HIS A 148 2.28 11.32 -17.98
N ALA A 149 3.33 12.00 -18.42
CA ALA A 149 3.27 13.38 -18.89
C ALA A 149 2.34 13.57 -20.12
N ASP A 150 2.04 12.49 -20.83
CA ASP A 150 1.07 12.42 -21.92
C ASP A 150 -0.40 12.37 -21.47
N TYR A 151 -0.67 12.18 -20.17
CA TYR A 151 -2.04 12.12 -19.68
C TYR A 151 -2.70 13.50 -19.69
N PRO A 152 -3.93 13.62 -20.22
CA PRO A 152 -4.72 14.82 -20.06
C PRO A 152 -4.91 15.15 -18.56
N ARG A 153 -4.96 16.44 -18.24
CA ARG A 153 -5.18 16.94 -16.87
C ARG A 153 -6.38 16.28 -16.19
N GLU A 154 -7.49 16.14 -16.92
CA GLU A 154 -8.73 15.53 -16.43
C GLU A 154 -8.55 14.07 -15.99
N LYS A 155 -7.72 13.33 -16.71
CA LYS A 155 -7.39 11.94 -16.35
C LYS A 155 -6.61 11.87 -15.03
N PHE A 156 -5.71 12.81 -14.80
CA PHE A 156 -4.97 12.93 -13.55
C PHE A 156 -5.91 13.24 -12.39
N ILE A 157 -6.80 14.21 -12.56
CA ILE A 157 -7.82 14.57 -11.58
C ILE A 157 -8.75 13.38 -11.27
N GLU A 158 -9.15 12.62 -12.29
CA GLU A 158 -9.96 11.40 -12.09
C GLU A 158 -9.23 10.34 -11.24
N ILE A 159 -7.92 10.15 -11.43
CA ILE A 159 -7.11 9.24 -10.62
C ILE A 159 -7.07 9.71 -9.16
N LEU A 160 -6.83 11.00 -8.93
CA LEU A 160 -6.83 11.60 -7.60
C LEU A 160 -8.19 11.47 -6.90
N ARG A 161 -9.28 11.75 -7.59
CA ARG A 161 -10.66 11.56 -7.07
C ARG A 161 -10.93 10.10 -6.68
N LYS A 162 -10.49 9.14 -7.48
CA LYS A 162 -10.60 7.71 -7.15
C LYS A 162 -9.77 7.32 -5.93
N THR A 163 -8.59 7.91 -5.78
CA THR A 163 -7.75 7.72 -4.59
C THR A 163 -8.45 8.30 -3.37
N TRP A 164 -8.91 9.54 -3.45
CA TRP A 164 -9.63 10.25 -2.38
C TRP A 164 -10.85 9.49 -1.87
N LYS A 165 -11.70 8.99 -2.77
CA LYS A 165 -12.92 8.23 -2.41
C LYS A 165 -12.70 6.96 -1.61
N LYS A 166 -11.48 6.45 -1.57
CA LYS A 166 -11.13 5.26 -0.79
C LYS A 166 -10.64 5.59 0.61
N MET A 167 -10.21 6.82 0.82
CA MET A 167 -9.59 7.28 2.06
C MET A 167 -10.64 7.60 3.11
N SER A 168 -10.25 7.40 4.37
CA SER A 168 -11.03 7.83 5.53
C SER A 168 -10.93 9.35 5.73
N PRO A 169 -11.84 9.97 6.53
CA PRO A 169 -11.75 11.38 6.88
C PRO A 169 -10.39 11.75 7.52
N ARG A 170 -9.86 10.89 8.36
CA ARG A 170 -8.54 11.12 8.99
C ARG A 170 -7.42 11.14 7.95
N ALA A 171 -7.44 10.24 6.98
CA ALA A 171 -6.46 10.22 5.92
C ALA A 171 -6.58 11.43 4.98
N HIS A 172 -7.79 11.96 4.77
CA HIS A 172 -8.00 13.23 4.05
C HIS A 172 -7.29 14.41 4.73
N GLU A 173 -7.46 14.57 6.05
CA GLU A 173 -6.77 15.62 6.81
C GLU A 173 -5.25 15.53 6.63
N LEU A 174 -4.70 14.33 6.75
CA LEU A 174 -3.26 14.10 6.60
C LEU A 174 -2.78 14.34 5.17
N ALA A 175 -3.55 13.96 4.17
CA ALA A 175 -3.22 14.19 2.77
C ALA A 175 -3.16 15.68 2.42
N LEU A 176 -4.09 16.49 2.94
CA LEU A 176 -4.10 17.95 2.73
C LEU A 176 -2.94 18.67 3.46
N ALA A 177 -2.37 18.04 4.49
CA ALA A 177 -1.21 18.57 5.22
C ALA A 177 0.15 18.14 4.63
N LEU A 178 0.17 17.35 3.56
CA LEU A 178 1.41 16.92 2.91
C LEU A 178 2.13 18.10 2.24
N PRO A 179 3.47 18.19 2.36
CA PRO A 179 4.27 19.19 1.66
C PRO A 179 4.46 18.78 0.18
N LEU A 180 3.37 18.84 -0.59
CA LEU A 180 3.38 18.47 -2.00
C LEU A 180 3.97 19.61 -2.86
N PRO A 181 4.63 19.31 -4.00
CA PRO A 181 4.98 20.32 -5.00
C PRO A 181 3.75 21.09 -5.45
N ASP A 182 3.86 22.41 -5.66
CA ASP A 182 2.73 23.32 -5.96
C ASP A 182 1.81 22.82 -7.08
N ALA A 183 2.40 22.30 -8.17
CA ALA A 183 1.64 21.75 -9.28
C ALA A 183 0.77 20.53 -8.87
N ILE A 184 1.29 19.68 -7.99
CA ILE A 184 0.57 18.51 -7.47
C ILE A 184 -0.47 18.93 -6.45
N ALA A 185 -0.12 19.86 -5.54
CA ALA A 185 -1.04 20.40 -4.56
C ALA A 185 -2.27 21.01 -5.25
N THR A 186 -2.07 21.77 -6.32
CA THR A 186 -3.16 22.34 -7.13
C THR A 186 -4.08 21.27 -7.70
N LEU A 187 -3.52 20.17 -8.25
CA LEU A 187 -4.30 19.06 -8.79
C LEU A 187 -5.09 18.32 -7.69
N VAL A 188 -4.48 18.13 -6.52
CA VAL A 188 -5.15 17.51 -5.37
C VAL A 188 -6.33 18.40 -4.94
N HIS A 189 -6.11 19.70 -4.74
CA HIS A 189 -7.18 20.62 -4.36
C HIS A 189 -8.34 20.64 -5.37
N GLU A 190 -8.05 20.68 -6.66
CA GLU A 190 -9.07 20.63 -7.71
C GLU A 190 -9.84 19.28 -7.70
N ALA A 191 -9.14 18.18 -7.44
CA ALA A 191 -9.78 16.88 -7.37
C ALA A 191 -10.78 16.76 -6.21
N VAL A 192 -10.46 17.36 -5.05
CA VAL A 192 -11.29 17.24 -3.83
C VAL A 192 -12.37 18.32 -3.74
N SER A 193 -12.20 19.51 -4.35
CA SER A 193 -13.19 20.59 -4.34
C SER A 193 -14.46 20.28 -5.14
N GLY A 194 -14.47 19.24 -5.96
CA GLY A 194 -15.61 18.80 -6.77
C GLY A 194 -16.20 17.46 -6.30
N SER A 195 -15.94 17.06 -5.05
CA SER A 195 -16.34 15.75 -4.50
C SER A 195 -17.44 15.89 -3.48
#